data_3ab3dcd589cf5ac16d5b1cef33cecb75
#
_entry.id   3ab3dcd589cf5ac16d5b1cef33cecb75
#
_cell.length_a   1.000
_cell.length_b   1.000
_cell.length_c   1.000
_cell.angle_alpha   90.00
_cell.angle_beta   90.00
_cell.angle_gamma   90.00
#
_symmetry.space_group_name_H-M   'P 1'
#
loop_
_entity.id
_entity.type
_entity.pdbx_description
1 polymer ?
#
loop_
_entity_poly.entity_id
_entity_poly.type
_entity_poly.pdbx_seq_one_letter_code
_entity_poly.pdbx_strand_id
1 'polypeptide(L)'
;MASRSAQLPLTDPKVCRSYLVGTCPHDLFTNTKADLGACPRVHSEALKAEYEGLPEPEKKKYGFEYDYMRDLQNRIESCNRNIETLQRRLEKTPDEVRQTNALLKSISDLGSTVANGLLEVEILAESGEVARAYDEYYKVRHAQAAKAEREKELKSLSETSGPSGHQKLQVCDVCGAYLSRLDNDRRLADHFFGKMHLGFAQMRKAYDAFPKEMRGRQRAPMPMGGGDEEMGGVPTGPGGGYGDGWKGPRGPRSGGFRPRGPRRGW
;
A
#
# COMPACT_ATOMS: atom_id res chain seq x y z
N MET A 1 34.81 -13.74 -38.37
CA MET A 1 34.65 -14.99 -37.59
C MET A 1 33.69 -14.67 -36.46
N ALA A 2 32.42 -15.01 -36.61
CA ALA A 2 31.40 -14.80 -35.60
C ALA A 2 31.66 -15.75 -34.44
N SER A 3 32.00 -15.21 -33.30
CA SER A 3 32.13 -15.94 -32.03
C SER A 3 30.81 -16.65 -31.75
N ARG A 4 30.82 -17.98 -31.77
CA ARG A 4 29.73 -18.81 -31.24
C ARG A 4 29.69 -18.55 -29.75
N SER A 5 28.92 -17.52 -29.31
CA SER A 5 28.48 -17.44 -27.94
C SER A 5 27.72 -18.73 -27.65
N ALA A 6 28.23 -19.51 -26.70
CA ALA A 6 27.56 -20.72 -26.23
C ALA A 6 26.10 -20.37 -25.95
N GLN A 7 25.18 -20.91 -26.77
CA GLN A 7 23.74 -20.70 -26.56
C GLN A 7 23.38 -21.37 -25.25
N LEU A 8 23.12 -20.55 -24.24
CA LEU A 8 22.62 -21.02 -22.97
C LEU A 8 21.27 -21.71 -23.21
N PRO A 9 21.00 -22.86 -22.58
CA PRO A 9 19.70 -23.49 -22.69
C PRO A 9 18.64 -22.63 -21.96
N LEU A 10 17.39 -22.71 -22.41
CA LEU A 10 16.24 -22.01 -21.78
C LEU A 10 16.12 -22.27 -20.27
N THR A 11 16.57 -23.44 -19.80
CA THR A 11 16.52 -23.88 -18.40
C THR A 11 17.69 -23.39 -17.54
N ASP A 12 18.70 -22.76 -18.15
CA ASP A 12 19.87 -22.28 -17.42
C ASP A 12 19.45 -21.30 -16.31
N PRO A 13 19.92 -21.48 -15.05
CA PRO A 13 19.61 -20.60 -13.94
C PRO A 13 20.10 -19.15 -14.15
N LYS A 14 21.05 -18.92 -15.03
CA LYS A 14 21.54 -17.59 -15.39
C LYS A 14 20.61 -16.83 -16.31
N VAL A 15 19.63 -17.47 -16.95
CA VAL A 15 18.67 -16.84 -17.84
C VAL A 15 17.53 -16.25 -17.05
N CYS A 16 17.11 -15.03 -17.40
CA CYS A 16 16.00 -14.34 -16.73
C CYS A 16 14.65 -14.88 -17.23
N ARG A 17 14.00 -15.70 -16.43
CA ARG A 17 12.68 -16.27 -16.75
C ARG A 17 11.61 -15.21 -16.92
N SER A 18 11.64 -14.16 -16.09
CA SER A 18 10.67 -13.05 -16.18
C SER A 18 10.79 -12.29 -17.50
N TYR A 19 12.01 -12.20 -18.07
CA TYR A 19 12.25 -11.61 -19.38
C TYR A 19 11.76 -12.49 -20.53
N LEU A 20 11.89 -13.81 -20.39
CA LEU A 20 11.41 -14.76 -21.41
C LEU A 20 9.89 -14.72 -21.57
N VAL A 21 9.16 -14.63 -20.46
CA VAL A 21 7.68 -14.66 -20.44
C VAL A 21 7.09 -13.28 -20.76
N GLY A 22 7.75 -12.22 -20.32
CA GLY A 22 7.22 -10.88 -20.47
C GLY A 22 8.25 -9.79 -20.30
N THR A 23 7.96 -8.81 -19.46
CA THR A 23 8.87 -7.70 -19.15
C THR A 23 9.50 -7.93 -17.78
N CYS A 24 10.83 -7.91 -17.72
CA CYS A 24 11.52 -8.04 -16.45
C CYS A 24 11.27 -6.82 -15.56
N PRO A 25 10.90 -6.99 -14.29
CA PRO A 25 10.70 -5.87 -13.37
C PRO A 25 11.93 -4.96 -13.19
N HIS A 26 13.14 -5.48 -13.38
CA HIS A 26 14.38 -4.68 -13.36
C HIS A 26 14.41 -3.65 -14.49
N ASP A 27 13.85 -3.95 -15.64
CA ASP A 27 13.85 -3.05 -16.80
C ASP A 27 12.79 -1.95 -16.69
N LEU A 28 11.69 -2.22 -15.94
CA LEU A 28 10.56 -1.30 -15.83
C LEU A 28 10.87 -0.06 -14.98
N PHE A 29 11.75 -0.19 -13.97
CA PHE A 29 11.94 0.83 -12.95
C PHE A 29 13.30 1.51 -12.98
N THR A 30 14.06 1.37 -14.07
CA THR A 30 15.39 1.98 -14.23
C THR A 30 15.36 3.49 -13.94
N ASN A 31 16.26 3.96 -13.09
CA ASN A 31 16.36 5.36 -12.67
C ASN A 31 15.11 5.89 -11.92
N THR A 32 14.42 5.05 -11.19
CA THR A 32 13.30 5.46 -10.35
C THR A 32 13.55 5.11 -8.87
N LYS A 33 12.68 5.57 -7.96
CA LYS A 33 12.75 5.17 -6.54
C LYS A 33 12.48 3.68 -6.30
N ALA A 34 11.87 3.00 -7.27
CA ALA A 34 11.60 1.57 -7.25
C ALA A 34 12.63 0.77 -8.06
N ASP A 35 13.74 1.39 -8.45
CA ASP A 35 14.81 0.75 -9.19
C ASP A 35 15.41 -0.41 -8.39
N LEU A 36 15.53 -1.55 -9.05
CA LEU A 36 16.06 -2.78 -8.48
C LEU A 36 17.52 -3.01 -8.87
N GLY A 37 18.10 -2.07 -9.62
CA GLY A 37 19.40 -2.21 -10.27
C GLY A 37 19.35 -3.14 -11.48
N ALA A 38 20.50 -3.38 -12.07
CA ALA A 38 20.64 -4.27 -13.22
C ALA A 38 20.20 -5.69 -12.87
N CYS A 39 19.49 -6.35 -13.76
CA CYS A 39 19.08 -7.73 -13.55
C CYS A 39 20.34 -8.63 -13.43
N PRO A 40 20.46 -9.46 -12.37
CA PRO A 40 21.59 -10.36 -12.21
C PRO A 40 21.57 -11.53 -13.21
N ARG A 41 20.49 -11.67 -13.98
CA ARG A 41 20.30 -12.72 -14.97
C ARG A 41 20.38 -12.16 -16.37
N VAL A 42 20.75 -13.02 -17.32
CA VAL A 42 20.93 -12.66 -18.73
C VAL A 42 19.58 -12.44 -19.41
N HIS A 43 19.42 -11.30 -20.08
CA HIS A 43 18.32 -11.01 -20.99
C HIS A 43 18.78 -11.31 -22.42
N SER A 44 18.18 -12.30 -23.07
CA SER A 44 18.50 -12.68 -24.45
C SER A 44 17.23 -12.67 -25.28
N GLU A 45 17.19 -11.81 -26.30
CA GLU A 45 16.07 -11.74 -27.25
C GLU A 45 15.90 -13.03 -28.03
N ALA A 46 17.03 -13.68 -28.36
CA ALA A 46 17.01 -14.97 -29.12
C ALA A 46 16.29 -16.06 -28.29
N LEU A 47 16.62 -16.18 -26.99
CA LEU A 47 15.95 -17.15 -26.13
C LEU A 47 14.48 -16.77 -25.85
N LYS A 48 14.16 -15.49 -25.84
CA LYS A 48 12.78 -15.02 -25.71
C LYS A 48 11.96 -15.43 -26.94
N ALA A 49 12.47 -15.18 -28.13
CA ALA A 49 11.82 -15.58 -29.38
C ALA A 49 11.67 -17.11 -29.49
N GLU A 50 12.67 -17.86 -29.03
CA GLU A 50 12.60 -19.33 -28.94
C GLU A 50 11.49 -19.77 -28.02
N TYR A 51 11.39 -19.18 -26.81
CA TYR A 51 10.33 -19.48 -25.84
C TYR A 51 8.93 -19.08 -26.35
N GLU A 52 8.79 -17.93 -26.99
CA GLU A 52 7.54 -17.48 -27.59
C GLU A 52 7.05 -18.41 -28.72
N GLY A 53 7.98 -19.00 -29.48
CA GLY A 53 7.68 -19.95 -30.52
C GLY A 53 7.30 -21.36 -30.08
N LEU A 54 7.47 -21.67 -28.79
CA LEU A 54 7.09 -22.98 -28.23
C LEU A 54 5.57 -23.15 -28.16
N PRO A 55 5.07 -24.38 -28.40
CA PRO A 55 3.65 -24.70 -28.22
C PRO A 55 3.26 -24.62 -26.72
N GLU A 56 2.02 -24.21 -26.44
CA GLU A 56 1.49 -24.06 -25.08
C GLU A 56 1.73 -25.24 -24.12
N PRO A 57 1.61 -26.52 -24.54
CA PRO A 57 1.86 -27.65 -23.63
C PRO A 57 3.34 -27.73 -23.18
N GLU A 58 4.27 -27.26 -24.01
CA GLU A 58 5.70 -27.22 -23.65
C GLU A 58 6.02 -26.04 -22.74
N LYS A 59 5.47 -24.85 -22.99
CA LYS A 59 5.58 -23.70 -22.08
C LYS A 59 5.14 -24.07 -20.65
N LYS A 60 4.03 -24.80 -20.54
CA LYS A 60 3.51 -25.26 -19.23
C LYS A 60 4.47 -26.21 -18.50
N LYS A 61 5.24 -27.04 -19.22
CA LYS A 61 6.26 -27.93 -18.61
C LYS A 61 7.38 -27.15 -17.93
N TYR A 62 7.80 -26.02 -18.51
CA TYR A 62 8.85 -25.18 -17.93
C TYR A 62 8.40 -24.43 -16.66
N GLY A 63 7.12 -24.12 -16.53
CA GLY A 63 6.57 -23.40 -15.39
C GLY A 63 7.05 -21.94 -15.23
N PHE A 64 7.66 -21.36 -16.27
CA PHE A 64 8.20 -20.00 -16.23
C PHE A 64 7.10 -18.93 -16.07
N GLU A 65 5.92 -19.18 -16.63
CA GLU A 65 4.76 -18.32 -16.46
C GLU A 65 4.34 -18.23 -14.98
N TYR A 66 4.41 -19.35 -14.27
CA TYR A 66 4.12 -19.38 -12.84
C TYR A 66 5.15 -18.59 -12.03
N ASP A 67 6.44 -18.80 -12.33
CA ASP A 67 7.53 -18.07 -11.69
C ASP A 67 7.38 -16.55 -11.93
N TYR A 68 7.07 -16.15 -13.17
CA TYR A 68 6.85 -14.76 -13.54
C TYR A 68 5.64 -14.15 -12.83
N MET A 69 4.50 -14.83 -12.86
CA MET A 69 3.29 -14.41 -12.14
C MET A 69 3.57 -14.19 -10.65
N ARG A 70 4.32 -15.09 -10.01
CA ARG A 70 4.69 -14.99 -8.61
C ARG A 70 5.61 -13.80 -8.34
N ASP A 71 6.56 -13.53 -9.22
CA ASP A 71 7.43 -12.36 -9.12
C ASP A 71 6.62 -11.06 -9.21
N LEU A 72 5.67 -10.98 -10.15
CA LEU A 72 4.75 -9.85 -10.27
C LEU A 72 3.90 -9.69 -9.02
N GLN A 73 3.31 -10.78 -8.52
CA GLN A 73 2.49 -10.79 -7.32
C GLN A 73 3.23 -10.23 -6.11
N ASN A 74 4.43 -10.73 -5.83
CA ASN A 74 5.24 -10.28 -4.69
C ASN A 74 5.52 -8.78 -4.74
N ARG A 75 5.76 -8.24 -5.93
CA ARG A 75 6.04 -6.80 -6.11
C ARG A 75 4.79 -5.95 -6.00
N ILE A 76 3.68 -6.40 -6.59
CA ILE A 76 2.39 -5.73 -6.47
C ILE A 76 1.95 -5.71 -5.00
N GLU A 77 2.09 -6.80 -4.26
CA GLU A 77 1.76 -6.87 -2.85
C GLU A 77 2.66 -5.95 -2.00
N SER A 78 3.96 -5.88 -2.31
CA SER A 78 4.86 -4.94 -1.65
C SER A 78 4.45 -3.49 -1.91
N CYS A 79 4.08 -3.15 -3.15
CA CYS A 79 3.54 -1.84 -3.50
C CYS A 79 2.23 -1.54 -2.76
N ASN A 80 1.31 -2.51 -2.71
CA ASN A 80 0.02 -2.35 -2.03
C ASN A 80 0.20 -2.11 -0.52
N ARG A 81 1.11 -2.84 0.15
CA ARG A 81 1.46 -2.59 1.56
C ARG A 81 2.01 -1.19 1.78
N ASN A 82 2.84 -0.71 0.84
CA ASN A 82 3.34 0.66 0.90
C ASN A 82 2.20 1.68 0.73
N ILE A 83 1.32 1.49 -0.25
CA ILE A 83 0.13 2.32 -0.48
C ILE A 83 -0.71 2.41 0.80
N GLU A 84 -1.04 1.27 1.40
CA GLU A 84 -1.82 1.21 2.65
C GLU A 84 -1.15 1.98 3.80
N THR A 85 0.17 1.81 3.95
CA THR A 85 0.93 2.55 4.97
C THR A 85 0.89 4.06 4.72
N LEU A 86 0.99 4.49 3.46
CA LEU A 86 0.96 5.90 3.08
C LEU A 86 -0.46 6.48 3.22
N GLN A 87 -1.50 5.71 2.88
CA GLN A 87 -2.90 6.10 3.09
C GLN A 87 -3.20 6.30 4.58
N ARG A 88 -2.80 5.36 5.44
CA ARG A 88 -2.95 5.49 6.91
C ARG A 88 -2.27 6.75 7.47
N ARG A 89 -1.14 7.17 6.88
CA ARG A 89 -0.48 8.43 7.30
C ARG A 89 -1.27 9.68 6.90
N LEU A 90 -2.12 9.59 5.89
CA LEU A 90 -2.99 10.68 5.43
C LEU A 90 -4.39 10.64 6.07
N GLU A 91 -4.76 9.55 6.71
CA GLU A 91 -6.02 9.44 7.43
C GLU A 91 -6.06 10.42 8.60
N LYS A 92 -7.24 11.00 8.82
CA LYS A 92 -7.47 11.85 9.99
C LYS A 92 -7.34 11.03 11.28
N THR A 93 -6.78 11.64 12.28
CA THR A 93 -6.71 11.01 13.60
C THR A 93 -8.13 10.80 14.17
N PRO A 94 -8.34 9.78 15.02
CA PRO A 94 -9.65 9.55 15.66
C PRO A 94 -10.16 10.78 16.42
N ASP A 95 -9.26 11.61 16.95
CA ASP A 95 -9.62 12.84 17.66
C ASP A 95 -10.11 13.92 16.70
N GLU A 96 -9.45 14.11 15.55
CA GLU A 96 -9.91 15.01 14.50
C GLU A 96 -11.26 14.59 13.91
N VAL A 97 -11.49 13.29 13.75
CA VAL A 97 -12.79 12.74 13.31
C VAL A 97 -13.87 13.05 14.35
N ARG A 98 -13.60 12.84 15.66
CA ARG A 98 -14.53 13.15 16.74
C ARG A 98 -14.87 14.63 16.77
N GLN A 99 -13.87 15.50 16.69
CA GLN A 99 -14.05 16.95 16.69
C GLN A 99 -14.86 17.40 15.47
N THR A 100 -14.55 16.89 14.27
CA THR A 100 -15.31 17.19 13.05
C THR A 100 -16.77 16.78 13.19
N ASN A 101 -17.05 15.57 13.72
CA ASN A 101 -18.40 15.08 13.91
C ASN A 101 -19.18 15.89 14.97
N ALA A 102 -18.51 16.31 16.04
CA ALA A 102 -19.12 17.17 17.07
C ALA A 102 -19.51 18.54 16.50
N LEU A 103 -18.64 19.14 15.67
CA LEU A 103 -18.94 20.40 14.98
C LEU A 103 -20.10 20.26 13.99
N LEU A 104 -20.11 19.20 13.17
CA LEU A 104 -21.20 18.94 12.22
C LEU A 104 -22.54 18.76 12.94
N LYS A 105 -22.55 18.03 14.07
CA LYS A 105 -23.74 17.87 14.89
C LYS A 105 -24.22 19.21 15.45
N SER A 106 -23.31 20.01 16.02
CA SER A 106 -23.63 21.34 16.56
C SER A 106 -24.21 22.27 15.47
N ILE A 107 -23.66 22.25 14.25
CA ILE A 107 -24.17 23.04 13.11
C ILE A 107 -25.58 22.57 12.75
N SER A 108 -25.83 21.27 12.72
CA SER A 108 -27.16 20.71 12.44
C SER A 108 -28.18 21.09 13.50
N ASP A 109 -27.82 20.95 14.77
CA ASP A 109 -28.69 21.30 15.89
C ASP A 109 -29.04 22.80 15.90
N LEU A 110 -28.05 23.67 15.70
CA LEU A 110 -28.26 25.10 15.54
C LEU A 110 -29.10 25.45 14.30
N GLY A 111 -28.90 24.72 13.19
CA GLY A 111 -29.73 24.85 11.99
C GLY A 111 -31.21 24.56 12.26
N SER A 112 -31.49 23.49 13.01
CA SER A 112 -32.86 23.13 13.43
C SER A 112 -33.45 24.16 14.37
N THR A 113 -32.65 24.67 15.33
CA THR A 113 -33.08 25.74 16.24
C THR A 113 -33.43 27.00 15.48
N VAL A 114 -32.65 27.40 14.50
CA VAL A 114 -32.93 28.56 13.63
C VAL A 114 -34.22 28.37 12.85
N ALA A 115 -34.42 27.22 12.23
CA ALA A 115 -35.60 26.93 11.41
C ALA A 115 -36.88 26.95 12.29
N ASN A 116 -36.85 26.28 13.45
CA ASN A 116 -37.99 26.23 14.36
C ASN A 116 -38.28 27.61 14.99
N GLY A 117 -37.24 28.34 15.36
CA GLY A 117 -37.40 29.68 15.90
C GLY A 117 -37.97 30.70 14.89
N LEU A 118 -37.63 30.59 13.62
CA LEU A 118 -38.23 31.42 12.58
C LEU A 118 -39.71 31.13 12.41
N LEU A 119 -40.12 29.86 12.46
CA LEU A 119 -41.56 29.49 12.44
C LEU A 119 -42.30 30.04 13.65
N GLU A 120 -41.67 29.98 14.81
CA GLU A 120 -42.25 30.52 16.06
C GLU A 120 -42.41 32.05 15.99
N VAL A 121 -41.41 32.76 15.44
CA VAL A 121 -41.50 34.21 15.19
C VAL A 121 -42.66 34.53 14.26
N GLU A 122 -42.83 33.76 13.17
CA GLU A 122 -43.92 33.94 12.22
C GLU A 122 -45.29 33.77 12.88
N ILE A 123 -45.49 32.67 13.65
CA ILE A 123 -46.76 32.39 14.37
C ILE A 123 -47.06 33.49 15.39
N LEU A 124 -46.07 33.93 16.20
CA LEU A 124 -46.23 34.97 17.18
C LEU A 124 -46.55 36.35 16.57
N ALA A 125 -45.95 36.65 15.41
CA ALA A 125 -46.22 37.87 14.66
C ALA A 125 -47.64 37.88 14.10
N GLU A 126 -48.13 36.78 13.53
CA GLU A 126 -49.49 36.61 13.04
C GLU A 126 -50.53 36.68 14.15
N SER A 127 -50.20 36.18 15.35
CA SER A 127 -51.10 36.30 16.52
C SER A 127 -51.12 37.70 17.17
N GLY A 128 -50.25 38.62 16.68
CA GLY A 128 -50.15 39.97 17.22
C GLY A 128 -49.30 40.12 18.49
N GLU A 129 -48.62 39.06 18.94
CA GLU A 129 -47.74 39.06 20.10
C GLU A 129 -46.33 39.62 19.77
N VAL A 130 -46.28 40.86 19.31
CA VAL A 130 -45.06 41.50 18.77
C VAL A 130 -43.88 41.50 19.71
N ALA A 131 -44.11 41.71 21.02
CA ALA A 131 -43.03 41.73 22.02
C ALA A 131 -42.36 40.38 22.14
N ARG A 132 -43.12 39.27 22.15
CA ARG A 132 -42.62 37.91 22.25
C ARG A 132 -41.95 37.50 20.91
N ALA A 133 -42.51 37.88 19.76
CA ALA A 133 -41.90 37.65 18.49
C ALA A 133 -40.52 38.31 18.37
N TYR A 134 -40.38 39.53 18.93
CA TYR A 134 -39.10 40.23 18.96
C TYR A 134 -38.05 39.54 19.81
N ASP A 135 -38.44 39.08 21.01
CA ASP A 135 -37.51 38.33 21.89
C ASP A 135 -37.06 37.02 21.25
N GLU A 136 -37.98 36.30 20.60
CA GLU A 136 -37.64 35.04 19.89
C GLU A 136 -36.76 35.31 18.67
N TYR A 137 -36.99 36.39 17.93
CA TYR A 137 -36.14 36.80 16.81
C TYR A 137 -34.69 37.06 17.29
N TYR A 138 -34.48 37.65 18.44
CA TYR A 138 -33.14 37.84 18.99
C TYR A 138 -32.45 36.51 19.29
N LYS A 139 -33.18 35.52 19.85
CA LYS A 139 -32.63 34.17 20.06
C LYS A 139 -32.24 33.51 18.73
N VAL A 140 -33.07 33.64 17.70
CA VAL A 140 -32.77 33.14 16.34
C VAL A 140 -31.51 33.79 15.78
N ARG A 141 -31.37 35.13 15.92
CA ARG A 141 -30.15 35.81 15.47
C ARG A 141 -28.88 35.32 16.21
N HIS A 142 -28.99 35.08 17.51
CA HIS A 142 -27.90 34.51 18.28
C HIS A 142 -27.54 33.10 17.80
N ALA A 143 -28.52 32.26 17.55
CA ALA A 143 -28.32 30.91 17.02
C ALA A 143 -27.68 30.94 15.60
N GLN A 144 -28.10 31.91 14.74
CA GLN A 144 -27.48 32.10 13.42
C GLN A 144 -26.00 32.51 13.52
N ALA A 145 -25.68 33.44 14.44
CA ALA A 145 -24.30 33.87 14.67
C ALA A 145 -23.43 32.69 15.18
N ALA A 146 -23.97 31.94 16.16
CA ALA A 146 -23.29 30.75 16.68
C ALA A 146 -23.07 29.68 15.59
N LYS A 147 -24.05 29.46 14.71
CA LYS A 147 -23.92 28.55 13.55
C LYS A 147 -22.80 28.98 12.63
N ALA A 148 -22.77 30.26 12.25
CA ALA A 148 -21.72 30.81 11.39
C ALA A 148 -20.31 30.67 11.99
N GLU A 149 -20.18 30.82 13.31
CA GLU A 149 -18.92 30.60 14.04
C GLU A 149 -18.48 29.13 13.96
N ARG A 150 -19.41 28.17 14.16
CA ARG A 150 -19.11 26.73 14.04
C ARG A 150 -18.75 26.33 12.61
N GLU A 151 -19.41 26.91 11.60
CA GLU A 151 -19.07 26.70 10.20
C GLU A 151 -17.65 27.22 9.87
N LYS A 152 -17.28 28.38 10.43
CA LYS A 152 -15.93 28.93 10.28
C LYS A 152 -14.88 28.06 10.96
N GLU A 153 -15.19 27.57 12.17
CA GLU A 153 -14.31 26.63 12.89
C GLU A 153 -14.12 25.32 12.12
N LEU A 154 -15.20 24.76 11.56
CA LEU A 154 -15.15 23.56 10.74
C LEU A 154 -14.28 23.78 9.48
N LYS A 155 -14.44 24.93 8.82
CA LYS A 155 -13.61 25.30 7.66
C LYS A 155 -12.14 25.40 8.05
N SER A 156 -11.81 26.11 9.13
CA SER A 156 -10.45 26.21 9.65
C SER A 156 -9.87 24.84 9.98
N LEU A 157 -10.63 23.97 10.66
CA LEU A 157 -10.21 22.62 10.96
C LEU A 157 -9.94 21.80 9.70
N SER A 158 -10.78 21.96 8.67
CA SER A 158 -10.60 21.25 7.38
C SER A 158 -9.37 21.73 6.60
N GLU A 159 -8.94 22.96 6.82
CA GLU A 159 -7.77 23.55 6.17
C GLU A 159 -6.46 23.20 6.89
N THR A 160 -6.49 23.05 8.21
CA THR A 160 -5.29 22.89 9.04
C THR A 160 -5.08 21.47 9.56
N SER A 161 -6.11 20.61 9.57
CA SER A 161 -6.00 19.28 10.15
C SER A 161 -5.25 18.29 9.28
N GLY A 162 -4.31 17.57 9.92
CA GLY A 162 -3.54 16.47 9.37
C GLY A 162 -2.29 16.87 8.59
N PRO A 163 -1.40 15.91 8.34
CA PRO A 163 -0.17 16.13 7.57
C PRO A 163 -0.43 16.59 6.12
N SER A 164 -1.65 16.41 5.64
CA SER A 164 -2.09 16.79 4.29
C SER A 164 -2.96 18.04 4.23
N GLY A 165 -3.22 18.72 5.36
CA GLY A 165 -4.20 19.78 5.47
C GLY A 165 -4.05 20.88 4.42
N HIS A 166 -2.83 21.39 4.25
CA HIS A 166 -2.55 22.45 3.26
C HIS A 166 -2.46 21.96 1.81
N GLN A 167 -1.99 20.71 1.60
CA GLN A 167 -1.73 20.19 0.24
C GLN A 167 -2.84 19.27 -0.28
N LYS A 168 -3.81 18.89 0.56
CA LYS A 168 -4.86 17.92 0.22
C LYS A 168 -4.30 16.71 -0.53
N LEU A 169 -3.25 16.11 0.05
CA LEU A 169 -2.54 14.98 -0.53
C LEU A 169 -3.43 13.76 -0.61
N GLN A 170 -3.22 12.99 -1.65
CA GLN A 170 -3.76 11.64 -1.85
C GLN A 170 -2.66 10.71 -2.32
N VAL A 171 -2.83 9.41 -2.10
CA VAL A 171 -1.90 8.38 -2.58
C VAL A 171 -2.45 7.79 -3.86
N CYS A 172 -1.59 7.65 -4.87
CA CYS A 172 -1.96 6.96 -6.11
C CYS A 172 -2.11 5.46 -5.83
N ASP A 173 -3.27 4.88 -6.13
CA ASP A 173 -3.59 3.46 -5.89
C ASP A 173 -2.80 2.51 -6.80
N VAL A 174 -2.16 3.02 -7.85
CA VAL A 174 -1.36 2.21 -8.78
C VAL A 174 0.08 2.08 -8.32
N CYS A 175 0.73 3.20 -7.97
CA CYS A 175 2.18 3.24 -7.73
C CYS A 175 2.60 3.74 -6.33
N GLY A 176 1.64 4.22 -5.51
CA GLY A 176 1.92 4.71 -4.16
C GLY A 176 2.58 6.09 -4.08
N ALA A 177 2.59 6.86 -5.16
CA ALA A 177 3.10 8.22 -5.11
C ALA A 177 2.08 9.17 -4.48
N TYR A 178 2.58 10.18 -3.75
CA TYR A 178 1.74 11.27 -3.27
C TYR A 178 1.36 12.21 -4.42
N LEU A 179 0.08 12.53 -4.51
CA LEU A 179 -0.49 13.50 -5.44
C LEU A 179 -1.22 14.56 -4.64
N SER A 180 -1.11 15.83 -5.01
CA SER A 180 -1.94 16.88 -4.46
C SER A 180 -3.22 17.03 -5.30
N ARG A 181 -4.36 17.15 -4.63
CA ARG A 181 -5.62 17.47 -5.30
C ARG A 181 -5.67 18.90 -5.87
N LEU A 182 -4.70 19.72 -5.46
CA LEU A 182 -4.53 21.09 -5.92
C LEU A 182 -3.48 21.19 -7.03
N ASP A 183 -2.86 20.08 -7.42
CA ASP A 183 -1.91 20.07 -8.52
C ASP A 183 -2.61 20.40 -9.84
N ASN A 184 -1.89 21.09 -10.72
CA ASN A 184 -2.38 21.37 -12.06
C ASN A 184 -2.35 20.09 -12.93
N ASP A 185 -3.17 20.11 -13.99
CA ASP A 185 -3.32 18.96 -14.90
C ASP A 185 -1.99 18.50 -15.51
N ARG A 186 -1.04 19.43 -15.73
CA ARG A 186 0.29 19.09 -16.25
C ARG A 186 1.07 18.21 -15.29
N ARG A 187 1.08 18.54 -13.98
CA ARG A 187 1.79 17.71 -12.97
C ARG A 187 1.16 16.35 -12.80
N LEU A 188 -0.18 16.29 -12.89
CA LEU A 188 -0.91 15.01 -12.87
C LEU A 188 -0.59 14.20 -14.13
N ALA A 189 -0.53 14.82 -15.30
CA ALA A 189 -0.12 14.16 -16.54
C ALA A 189 1.32 13.64 -16.43
N ASP A 190 2.26 14.46 -15.96
CA ASP A 190 3.66 14.05 -15.74
C ASP A 190 3.76 12.83 -14.80
N HIS A 191 2.91 12.74 -13.78
CA HIS A 191 2.84 11.57 -12.91
C HIS A 191 2.35 10.33 -13.68
N PHE A 192 1.23 10.45 -14.42
CA PHE A 192 0.63 9.31 -15.12
C PHE A 192 1.50 8.78 -16.27
N PHE A 193 2.26 9.65 -16.92
CA PHE A 193 3.25 9.27 -17.93
C PHE A 193 4.61 8.89 -17.32
N GLY A 194 4.75 9.02 -16.01
CA GLY A 194 5.99 8.69 -15.31
C GLY A 194 6.30 7.17 -15.31
N LYS A 195 7.58 6.82 -15.45
CA LYS A 195 8.06 5.42 -15.48
C LYS A 195 7.56 4.58 -14.31
N MET A 196 7.50 5.15 -13.09
CA MET A 196 6.97 4.43 -11.93
C MET A 196 5.50 4.04 -12.11
N HIS A 197 4.66 5.00 -12.51
CA HIS A 197 3.24 4.73 -12.68
C HIS A 197 2.99 3.72 -13.80
N LEU A 198 3.60 3.95 -14.97
CA LEU A 198 3.49 3.05 -16.13
C LEU A 198 4.02 1.65 -15.82
N GLY A 199 5.16 1.55 -15.13
CA GLY A 199 5.73 0.26 -14.74
C GLY A 199 4.82 -0.56 -13.84
N PHE A 200 4.25 0.06 -12.79
CA PHE A 200 3.27 -0.63 -11.93
C PHE A 200 1.96 -0.93 -12.66
N ALA A 201 1.47 -0.04 -13.51
CA ALA A 201 0.28 -0.28 -14.32
C ALA A 201 0.49 -1.47 -15.27
N GLN A 202 1.65 -1.54 -15.93
CA GLN A 202 2.00 -2.65 -16.81
C GLN A 202 2.10 -3.97 -16.05
N MET A 203 2.73 -3.98 -14.86
CA MET A 203 2.80 -5.19 -14.02
C MET A 203 1.42 -5.67 -13.56
N ARG A 204 0.55 -4.76 -13.14
CA ARG A 204 -0.84 -5.10 -12.74
C ARG A 204 -1.61 -5.68 -13.93
N LYS A 205 -1.53 -5.05 -15.10
CA LYS A 205 -2.14 -5.54 -16.33
C LYS A 205 -1.62 -6.94 -16.71
N ALA A 206 -0.30 -7.16 -16.65
CA ALA A 206 0.30 -8.46 -16.92
C ALA A 206 -0.15 -9.52 -15.91
N TYR A 207 -0.21 -9.18 -14.62
CA TYR A 207 -0.71 -10.08 -13.58
C TYR A 207 -2.20 -10.42 -13.78
N ASP A 208 -3.02 -9.44 -14.17
CA ASP A 208 -4.45 -9.62 -14.40
C ASP A 208 -4.76 -10.44 -15.66
N ALA A 209 -3.83 -10.50 -16.61
CA ALA A 209 -3.94 -11.35 -17.79
C ALA A 209 -3.81 -12.84 -17.44
N PHE A 210 -3.20 -13.21 -16.31
CA PHE A 210 -3.10 -14.61 -15.90
C PHE A 210 -4.44 -15.16 -15.42
N PRO A 211 -4.78 -16.44 -15.73
CA PRO A 211 -6.00 -17.10 -15.26
C PRO A 211 -6.10 -17.10 -13.73
N LYS A 212 -7.29 -16.87 -13.20
CA LYS A 212 -7.55 -16.89 -11.75
C LYS A 212 -7.12 -18.19 -11.07
N GLU A 213 -7.22 -19.30 -11.80
CA GLU A 213 -6.80 -20.63 -11.34
C GLU A 213 -5.30 -20.75 -11.08
N MET A 214 -4.48 -20.02 -11.82
CA MET A 214 -3.03 -19.96 -11.58
C MET A 214 -2.67 -19.10 -10.38
N ARG A 215 -3.44 -18.03 -10.11
CA ARG A 215 -3.19 -17.08 -9.02
C ARG A 215 -3.36 -17.68 -7.62
N GLY A 216 -4.16 -18.76 -7.48
CA GLY A 216 -4.43 -19.46 -6.21
C GLY A 216 -3.61 -20.73 -5.97
N ARG A 217 -2.86 -21.20 -6.94
CA ARG A 217 -2.08 -22.44 -6.81
C ARG A 217 -0.75 -22.17 -6.12
N GLN A 218 -0.54 -22.81 -4.97
CA GLN A 218 0.82 -23.03 -4.47
C GLN A 218 1.53 -23.99 -5.42
N ARG A 219 2.78 -23.67 -5.81
CA ARG A 219 3.60 -24.55 -6.63
C ARG A 219 3.69 -25.92 -5.95
N ALA A 220 3.20 -26.95 -6.61
CA ALA A 220 3.55 -28.30 -6.19
C ALA A 220 5.09 -28.43 -6.19
N PRO A 221 5.71 -29.02 -5.16
CA PRO A 221 7.15 -29.21 -5.14
C PRO A 221 7.52 -29.97 -6.42
N MET A 222 8.44 -29.38 -7.21
CA MET A 222 9.03 -30.09 -8.33
C MET A 222 9.66 -31.37 -7.78
N PRO A 223 9.41 -32.55 -8.37
CA PRO A 223 10.20 -33.72 -8.02
C PRO A 223 11.64 -33.37 -8.37
N MET A 224 12.48 -33.27 -7.35
CA MET A 224 13.92 -33.20 -7.51
C MET A 224 14.29 -34.46 -8.30
N GLY A 225 14.85 -34.26 -9.49
CA GLY A 225 15.37 -35.35 -10.30
C GLY A 225 16.29 -36.18 -9.44
N GLY A 226 15.90 -37.42 -9.21
CA GLY A 226 16.71 -38.40 -8.51
C GLY A 226 17.98 -38.65 -9.33
N GLY A 227 19.08 -38.11 -8.85
CA GLY A 227 20.37 -38.69 -9.14
C GLY A 227 20.50 -39.92 -8.26
N ASP A 228 20.30 -41.07 -8.86
CA ASP A 228 20.68 -42.33 -8.26
C ASP A 228 22.20 -42.34 -8.11
N GLU A 229 22.71 -42.00 -6.96
CA GLU A 229 24.00 -42.44 -6.50
C GLU A 229 23.78 -43.44 -5.33
N GLU A 230 23.85 -44.69 -5.71
CA GLU A 230 23.96 -45.86 -4.87
C GLU A 230 25.24 -45.74 -4.03
N MET A 231 25.09 -45.32 -2.77
CA MET A 231 26.18 -45.45 -1.79
C MET A 231 25.77 -46.41 -0.69
N GLY A 232 26.57 -47.47 -0.68
CA GLY A 232 26.49 -48.68 0.13
C GLY A 232 26.07 -48.51 1.58
N GLY A 233 25.30 -49.48 2.01
CA GLY A 233 24.82 -49.64 3.36
C GLY A 233 25.91 -49.76 4.42
N VAL A 234 25.73 -49.04 5.51
CA VAL A 234 26.40 -49.29 6.78
C VAL A 234 25.34 -49.83 7.75
N PRO A 235 25.55 -51.01 8.37
CA PRO A 235 24.56 -51.60 9.25
C PRO A 235 24.55 -50.89 10.62
N THR A 236 23.37 -50.45 11.01
CA THR A 236 23.10 -49.94 12.35
C THR A 236 22.96 -51.11 13.33
N GLY A 237 23.89 -51.23 14.27
CA GLY A 237 23.78 -52.10 15.46
C GLY A 237 22.89 -51.42 16.51
N PRO A 238 22.21 -52.22 17.35
CA PRO A 238 21.31 -51.76 18.38
C PRO A 238 22.00 -51.47 19.70
N GLY A 239 21.58 -50.45 20.41
CA GLY A 239 22.00 -50.39 21.81
C GLY A 239 21.89 -49.01 22.47
N GLY A 240 21.05 -48.92 23.47
CA GLY A 240 21.35 -48.22 24.69
C GLY A 240 20.66 -46.89 24.92
N GLY A 241 19.57 -46.94 25.67
CA GLY A 241 18.95 -45.80 26.32
C GLY A 241 19.72 -45.29 27.54
N TYR A 242 19.15 -44.37 28.21
CA TYR A 242 19.46 -43.55 29.41
C TYR A 242 19.68 -42.09 29.00
N GLY A 243 18.98 -41.08 29.48
CA GLY A 243 18.35 -40.89 30.78
C GLY A 243 18.48 -39.42 31.09
N ASP A 244 17.41 -38.82 31.55
CA ASP A 244 17.38 -37.68 32.46
C ASP A 244 17.99 -36.33 32.09
N GLY A 245 17.16 -35.32 31.79
CA GLY A 245 16.70 -34.39 32.82
C GLY A 245 17.73 -33.32 33.17
N TRP A 246 17.58 -32.10 32.54
CA TRP A 246 17.98 -30.88 33.29
C TRP A 246 17.14 -29.71 32.84
N LYS A 247 16.13 -29.37 33.68
CA LYS A 247 15.46 -28.06 33.68
C LYS A 247 16.27 -27.14 34.60
N GLY A 248 16.93 -26.14 34.05
CA GLY A 248 17.52 -25.04 34.80
C GLY A 248 16.64 -23.79 34.73
N PRO A 249 16.37 -23.09 35.85
CA PRO A 249 15.51 -21.94 35.88
C PRO A 249 16.24 -20.67 35.38
N ARG A 250 15.59 -19.91 34.51
CA ARG A 250 16.06 -18.58 34.09
C ARG A 250 15.78 -17.55 35.17
N GLY A 251 16.86 -17.02 35.78
CA GLY A 251 16.79 -15.87 36.68
C GLY A 251 16.59 -14.55 35.95
N PRO A 252 16.00 -13.54 36.62
CA PRO A 252 15.70 -12.24 36.02
C PRO A 252 16.94 -11.37 35.88
N ARG A 253 17.16 -10.78 34.71
CA ARG A 253 18.18 -9.75 34.47
C ARG A 253 17.67 -8.40 34.98
N SER A 254 18.29 -7.91 36.05
CA SER A 254 18.15 -6.55 36.52
C SER A 254 18.85 -5.58 35.56
N GLY A 255 18.08 -4.69 34.96
CA GLY A 255 18.56 -3.57 34.15
C GLY A 255 19.01 -2.43 35.05
N GLY A 256 20.31 -2.17 35.13
CA GLY A 256 20.88 -1.00 35.78
C GLY A 256 20.66 0.28 34.97
N PHE A 257 19.88 1.20 35.51
CA PHE A 257 19.76 2.57 35.08
C PHE A 257 21.04 3.34 35.48
N ARG A 258 21.75 3.92 34.51
CA ARG A 258 22.79 4.93 34.74
C ARG A 258 22.27 6.30 34.32
N PRO A 259 22.21 7.31 35.22
CA PRO A 259 21.86 8.68 34.86
C PRO A 259 23.08 9.37 34.21
N ARG A 260 22.83 10.02 33.05
CA ARG A 260 23.79 10.93 32.42
C ARG A 260 23.68 12.32 33.07
N GLY A 261 24.77 12.81 33.63
CA GLY A 261 24.91 14.16 34.15
C GLY A 261 24.97 15.24 33.04
N PRO A 262 24.81 16.53 33.42
CA PRO A 262 24.62 17.64 32.49
C PRO A 262 25.95 18.06 31.84
N ARG A 263 25.93 18.23 30.50
CA ARG A 263 27.04 18.94 29.80
C ARG A 263 26.82 20.45 29.87
N ARG A 264 27.79 21.11 30.44
CA ARG A 264 27.97 22.57 30.41
C ARG A 264 28.39 23.01 28.99
N GLY A 265 27.92 24.20 28.65
CA GLY A 265 28.11 24.84 27.36
C GLY A 265 29.52 25.30 27.01
N TRP A 266 29.64 25.60 25.75
CA TRP A 266 30.29 26.81 25.18
C TRP A 266 29.51 27.13 23.92
#